data_9bf973774d038fb10b7a91971d6777c8
#
_entry.id   9bf973774d038fb10b7a91971d6777c8
#
_cell.length_a   1.000
_cell.length_b   1.000
_cell.length_c   1.000
_cell.angle_alpha   90.00
_cell.angle_beta   90.00
_cell.angle_gamma   90.00
#
_symmetry.space_group_name_H-M   'P 1'
#
loop_
_entity.id
_entity.type
_entity.pdbx_description
1 polymer ?
#
loop_
_entity_poly.entity_id
_entity_poly.type
_entity_poly.pdbx_seq_one_letter_code
_entity_poly.pdbx_strand_id
1 'polypeptide(L)'
;MPKDKNGVYNMRRTKIVCTLGPATKDDKILRALIDNGMNVARQNFSHGTHESHKIDHDRVIRIAKEAGKPVATLLDTKGPEVRLRKFKGGAKPEILTGGTFTLTTREEEGTIERASISYK
;
A
#
# COMPACT_ATOMS: atom_id res chain seq x y z
N MET A 1 -20.78 15.81 0.68
CA MET A 1 -20.13 16.92 1.42
C MET A 1 -21.11 18.08 1.48
N PRO A 2 -21.31 18.70 2.62
CA PRO A 2 -22.16 19.87 2.67
C PRO A 2 -21.49 21.02 1.91
N LYS A 3 -22.23 21.65 1.03
CA LYS A 3 -21.87 22.94 0.43
C LYS A 3 -22.16 24.03 1.46
N ASP A 4 -21.31 25.05 1.50
CA ASP A 4 -21.64 26.26 2.23
C ASP A 4 -22.79 27.04 1.54
N LYS A 5 -23.21 28.11 2.17
CA LYS A 5 -24.30 28.99 1.64
C LYS A 5 -23.98 29.64 0.28
N ASN A 6 -22.70 29.53 -0.17
CA ASN A 6 -22.24 30.05 -1.47
C ASN A 6 -22.05 28.92 -2.50
N GLY A 7 -22.47 27.68 -2.19
CA GLY A 7 -22.33 26.52 -3.07
C GLY A 7 -20.93 25.94 -3.12
N VAL A 8 -19.99 26.43 -2.32
CA VAL A 8 -18.61 25.95 -2.24
C VAL A 8 -18.57 24.72 -1.32
N TYR A 9 -17.91 23.67 -1.77
CA TYR A 9 -17.71 22.48 -0.94
C TYR A 9 -16.83 22.84 0.27
N ASN A 10 -17.37 22.61 1.47
CA ASN A 10 -16.60 22.76 2.70
C ASN A 10 -15.56 21.63 2.78
N MET A 11 -14.40 21.87 2.19
CA MET A 11 -13.31 20.89 2.15
C MET A 11 -12.57 20.89 3.47
N ARG A 12 -12.53 19.75 4.14
CA ARG A 12 -11.69 19.56 5.33
C ARG A 12 -10.23 19.94 5.04
N ARG A 13 -9.61 20.67 5.93
CA ARG A 13 -8.19 21.04 5.79
C ARG A 13 -7.30 19.82 5.85
N THR A 14 -7.55 18.92 6.82
CA THR A 14 -6.85 17.62 6.92
C THR A 14 -7.40 16.65 5.89
N LYS A 15 -6.54 16.10 5.04
CA LYS A 15 -6.88 15.09 4.04
C LYS A 15 -6.61 13.70 4.59
N ILE A 16 -7.53 12.77 4.34
CA ILE A 16 -7.40 11.37 4.74
C ILE A 16 -6.87 10.58 3.55
N VAL A 17 -5.70 9.99 3.73
CA VAL A 17 -5.08 9.07 2.76
C VAL A 17 -5.32 7.65 3.23
N CYS A 18 -5.98 6.82 2.40
CA CYS A 18 -6.21 5.41 2.71
C CYS A 18 -5.40 4.55 1.73
N THR A 19 -4.60 3.64 2.27
CA THR A 19 -3.89 2.67 1.46
C THR A 19 -4.82 1.54 1.06
N LEU A 20 -4.90 1.27 -0.25
CA LEU A 20 -5.65 0.13 -0.77
C LEU A 20 -4.86 -1.17 -0.55
N GLY A 21 -5.58 -2.25 -0.26
CA GLY A 21 -5.01 -3.56 0.00
C GLY A 21 -6.09 -4.64 0.13
N PRO A 22 -5.74 -5.84 0.60
CA PRO A 22 -6.69 -6.95 0.69
C PRO A 22 -7.99 -6.62 1.43
N ALA A 23 -7.90 -5.82 2.51
CA ALA A 23 -9.07 -5.41 3.30
C ALA A 23 -10.03 -4.45 2.55
N THR A 24 -9.60 -3.84 1.46
CA THR A 24 -10.40 -2.88 0.67
C THR A 24 -10.84 -3.43 -0.68
N LYS A 25 -10.77 -4.76 -0.87
CA LYS A 25 -11.15 -5.42 -2.14
C LYS A 25 -12.66 -5.42 -2.40
N ASP A 26 -13.47 -5.33 -1.35
CA ASP A 26 -14.93 -5.22 -1.48
C ASP A 26 -15.31 -3.77 -1.85
N ASP A 27 -16.15 -3.62 -2.87
CA ASP A 27 -16.66 -2.34 -3.33
C ASP A 27 -17.48 -1.61 -2.25
N LYS A 28 -18.17 -2.36 -1.38
CA LYS A 28 -18.93 -1.79 -0.25
C LYS A 28 -18.00 -1.14 0.75
N ILE A 29 -16.86 -1.76 1.05
CA ILE A 29 -15.84 -1.21 1.95
C ILE A 29 -15.21 0.03 1.33
N LEU A 30 -14.83 -0.03 0.06
CA LEU A 30 -14.26 1.11 -0.65
C LEU A 30 -15.26 2.28 -0.71
N ARG A 31 -16.53 2.00 -0.98
CA ARG A 31 -17.62 2.99 -0.94
C ARG A 31 -17.77 3.60 0.46
N ALA A 32 -17.75 2.79 1.51
CA ALA A 32 -17.82 3.27 2.88
C ALA A 32 -16.64 4.18 3.25
N LEU A 33 -15.41 3.86 2.82
CA LEU A 33 -14.25 4.73 3.02
C LEU A 33 -14.44 6.10 2.34
N ILE A 34 -14.94 6.12 1.11
CA ILE A 34 -15.25 7.36 0.37
C ILE A 34 -16.35 8.15 1.09
N ASP A 35 -17.41 7.48 1.53
CA ASP A 35 -18.52 8.12 2.21
C ASP A 35 -18.13 8.70 3.56
N ASN A 36 -17.21 8.04 4.29
CA ASN A 36 -16.65 8.54 5.54
C ASN A 36 -15.49 9.53 5.36
N GLY A 37 -15.16 9.89 4.11
CA GLY A 37 -14.32 11.04 3.80
C GLY A 37 -12.90 10.75 3.41
N MET A 38 -12.62 9.58 2.85
CA MET A 38 -11.37 9.35 2.14
C MET A 38 -11.18 10.41 1.06
N ASN A 39 -10.03 11.04 1.04
CA ASN A 39 -9.66 12.04 0.04
C ASN A 39 -8.67 11.51 -1.00
N VAL A 40 -7.82 10.58 -0.58
CA VAL A 40 -6.78 10.02 -1.44
C VAL A 40 -6.74 8.51 -1.27
N ALA A 41 -6.79 7.79 -2.36
CA ALA A 41 -6.56 6.34 -2.45
C ALA A 41 -5.10 6.09 -2.81
N ARG A 42 -4.30 5.60 -1.86
CA ARG A 42 -2.88 5.29 -2.07
C ARG A 42 -2.70 3.84 -2.51
N GLN A 43 -1.98 3.65 -3.59
CA GLN A 43 -1.57 2.35 -4.13
C GLN A 43 -0.07 2.15 -3.89
N ASN A 44 0.28 1.16 -3.07
CA ASN A 44 1.67 0.85 -2.75
C ASN A 44 2.27 -0.11 -3.79
N PHE A 45 3.07 0.40 -4.70
CA PHE A 45 3.72 -0.35 -5.79
C PHE A 45 4.90 -1.23 -5.33
N SER A 46 5.21 -1.26 -4.03
CA SER A 46 6.09 -2.28 -3.46
C SER A 46 5.44 -3.68 -3.45
N HIS A 47 4.13 -3.75 -3.62
CA HIS A 47 3.32 -4.98 -3.63
C HIS A 47 2.37 -5.00 -4.81
N GLY A 48 1.93 -6.20 -5.21
CA GLY A 48 0.99 -6.35 -6.32
C GLY A 48 1.66 -6.26 -7.70
N THR A 49 0.82 -6.21 -8.73
CA THR A 49 1.23 -6.07 -10.14
C THR A 49 0.58 -4.83 -10.75
N HIS A 50 1.08 -4.39 -11.90
CA HIS A 50 0.49 -3.25 -12.62
C HIS A 50 -0.99 -3.48 -12.94
N GLU A 51 -1.35 -4.71 -13.30
CA GLU A 51 -2.73 -5.11 -13.61
C GLU A 51 -3.63 -5.00 -12.36
N SER A 52 -3.16 -5.50 -11.21
CA SER A 52 -3.93 -5.41 -9.96
C SER A 52 -4.12 -3.96 -9.51
N HIS A 53 -3.11 -3.11 -9.68
CA HIS A 53 -3.21 -1.69 -9.37
C HIS A 53 -4.13 -0.95 -10.34
N LYS A 54 -4.13 -1.32 -11.63
CA LYS A 54 -5.06 -0.75 -12.60
C LYS A 54 -6.50 -1.07 -12.22
N ILE A 55 -6.80 -2.31 -11.85
CA ILE A 55 -8.14 -2.73 -11.39
C ILE A 55 -8.57 -1.89 -10.19
N ASP A 56 -7.71 -1.75 -9.18
CA ASP A 56 -8.02 -0.97 -7.98
C ASP A 56 -8.20 0.53 -8.31
N HIS A 57 -7.39 1.09 -9.22
CA HIS A 57 -7.55 2.46 -9.71
C HIS A 57 -8.92 2.67 -10.38
N ASP A 58 -9.27 1.82 -11.33
CA ASP A 58 -10.53 1.94 -12.08
C ASP A 58 -11.74 1.81 -11.14
N ARG A 59 -11.66 0.95 -10.12
CA ARG A 59 -12.67 0.82 -9.05
C ARG A 59 -12.83 2.13 -8.26
N VAL A 60 -11.71 2.75 -7.83
CA VAL A 60 -11.76 4.03 -7.11
C VAL A 60 -12.45 5.10 -7.95
N ILE A 61 -12.05 5.25 -9.21
CA ILE A 61 -12.63 6.26 -10.11
C ILE A 61 -14.13 6.03 -10.29
N ARG A 62 -14.55 4.79 -10.54
CA ARG A 62 -15.96 4.44 -10.72
C ARG A 62 -16.76 4.75 -9.47
N ILE A 63 -16.34 4.24 -8.31
CA ILE A 63 -17.09 4.39 -7.05
C ILE A 63 -17.11 5.85 -6.57
N ALA A 64 -16.02 6.61 -6.75
CA ALA A 64 -15.98 8.03 -6.44
C ALA A 64 -16.96 8.83 -7.31
N LYS A 65 -17.05 8.50 -8.61
CA LYS A 65 -18.02 9.10 -9.53
C LYS A 65 -19.47 8.79 -9.11
N GLU A 66 -19.77 7.53 -8.79
CA GLU A 66 -21.08 7.09 -8.29
C GLU A 66 -21.45 7.77 -6.96
N ALA A 67 -20.47 8.03 -6.10
CA ALA A 67 -20.63 8.74 -4.84
C ALA A 67 -20.77 10.26 -5.01
N GLY A 68 -20.47 10.82 -6.18
CA GLY A 68 -20.41 12.27 -6.40
C GLY A 68 -19.34 12.96 -5.55
N LYS A 69 -18.24 12.26 -5.20
CA LYS A 69 -17.18 12.75 -4.32
C LYS A 69 -15.82 12.73 -5.03
N PRO A 70 -15.06 13.83 -4.98
CA PRO A 70 -13.71 13.84 -5.53
C PRO A 70 -12.77 13.01 -4.66
N VAL A 71 -12.11 12.02 -5.25
CA VAL A 71 -11.06 11.21 -4.63
C VAL A 71 -9.85 11.21 -5.56
N ALA A 72 -8.71 11.62 -5.04
CA ALA A 72 -7.45 11.53 -5.78
C ALA A 72 -6.86 10.12 -5.67
N THR A 73 -6.12 9.70 -6.68
CA THR A 73 -5.30 8.49 -6.62
C THR A 73 -3.83 8.85 -6.44
N LEU A 74 -3.13 8.11 -5.59
CA LEU A 74 -1.71 8.30 -5.32
C LEU A 74 -0.97 6.99 -5.61
N LEU A 75 -0.05 7.05 -6.55
CA LEU A 75 0.88 5.97 -6.83
C LEU A 75 2.13 6.19 -5.99
N ASP A 76 2.35 5.27 -5.04
CA ASP A 76 3.55 5.27 -4.20
C ASP A 76 4.57 4.32 -4.83
N THR A 77 5.58 4.91 -5.48
CA THR A 77 6.58 4.15 -6.24
C THR A 77 7.50 3.37 -5.32
N LYS A 78 7.87 2.17 -5.78
CA LYS A 78 8.98 1.44 -5.18
C LYS A 78 10.28 2.19 -5.45
N GLY A 79 10.94 2.66 -4.37
CA GLY A 79 12.29 3.22 -4.44
C GLY A 79 13.37 2.14 -4.51
N PRO A 80 14.66 2.53 -4.57
CA PRO A 80 15.76 1.60 -4.38
C PRO A 80 15.70 1.03 -2.96
N GLU A 81 15.71 -0.29 -2.85
CA GLU A 81 15.56 -0.99 -1.59
C GLU A 81 16.68 -2.02 -1.38
N VAL A 82 17.18 -2.08 -0.15
CA VAL A 82 17.99 -3.21 0.31
C VAL A 82 17.06 -4.12 1.11
N ARG A 83 16.81 -5.32 0.56
CA ARG A 83 15.88 -6.29 1.16
C ARG A 83 16.57 -7.61 1.40
N LEU A 84 16.14 -8.29 2.45
CA LEU A 84 16.50 -9.70 2.64
C LEU A 84 15.88 -10.54 1.53
N ARG A 85 16.66 -11.49 1.00
CA ARG A 85 16.15 -12.50 0.07
C ARG A 85 15.40 -13.59 0.83
N LYS A 86 14.87 -14.56 0.10
CA LYS A 86 14.08 -15.65 0.68
C LYS A 86 14.92 -16.51 1.61
N PHE A 87 14.30 -16.99 2.66
CA PHE A 87 14.85 -18.01 3.55
C PHE A 87 14.52 -19.39 3.02
N LYS A 88 15.38 -20.36 3.33
CA LYS A 88 15.26 -21.76 2.92
C LYS A 88 13.85 -22.29 3.27
N GLY A 89 13.20 -22.88 2.28
CA GLY A 89 11.86 -23.42 2.46
C GLY A 89 10.77 -22.40 2.81
N GLY A 90 10.99 -21.08 2.61
CA GLY A 90 10.05 -20.04 2.98
C GLY A 90 9.94 -19.81 4.50
N ALA A 91 10.92 -20.29 5.26
CA ALA A 91 10.94 -20.16 6.72
C ALA A 91 10.96 -18.69 7.18
N LYS A 92 10.50 -18.47 8.40
CA LYS A 92 10.61 -17.19 9.11
C LYS A 92 11.40 -17.44 10.40
N PRO A 93 12.74 -17.54 10.33
CA PRO A 93 13.53 -17.84 11.50
C PRO A 93 13.43 -16.74 12.55
N GLU A 94 13.35 -17.13 13.81
CA GLU A 94 13.45 -16.23 14.93
C GLU A 94 14.93 -15.95 15.23
N ILE A 95 15.32 -14.68 15.19
CA ILE A 95 16.67 -14.22 15.50
C ILE A 95 16.69 -13.76 16.94
N LEU A 96 17.46 -14.42 17.79
CA LEU A 96 17.53 -14.11 19.22
C LEU A 96 18.28 -12.81 19.48
N THR A 97 17.78 -12.02 20.42
CA THR A 97 18.45 -10.80 20.89
C THR A 97 19.84 -11.11 21.42
N GLY A 98 20.83 -10.33 21.00
CA GLY A 98 22.24 -10.53 21.37
C GLY A 98 22.99 -11.56 20.52
N GLY A 99 22.30 -12.26 19.62
CA GLY A 99 22.94 -13.16 18.66
C GLY A 99 23.63 -12.41 17.51
N THR A 100 24.55 -13.11 16.83
CA THR A 100 25.19 -12.60 15.60
C THR A 100 24.43 -13.09 14.39
N PHE A 101 24.06 -12.15 13.49
CA PHE A 101 23.42 -12.47 12.22
C PHE A 101 24.19 -11.83 11.07
N THR A 102 24.55 -12.63 10.06
CA THR A 102 25.38 -12.17 8.94
C THR A 102 24.50 -11.76 7.75
N LEU A 103 24.69 -10.55 7.24
CA LEU A 103 24.17 -10.13 5.95
C LEU A 103 25.23 -10.32 4.88
N THR A 104 24.86 -10.93 3.75
CA THR A 104 25.77 -11.20 2.64
C THR A 104 25.18 -10.74 1.31
N THR A 105 26.04 -10.28 0.40
CA THR A 105 25.65 -9.98 -0.99
C THR A 105 25.71 -11.21 -1.90
N ARG A 106 26.22 -12.34 -1.41
CA ARG A 106 26.19 -13.61 -2.14
C ARG A 106 24.75 -14.05 -2.33
N GLU A 107 24.42 -14.59 -3.50
CA GLU A 107 23.08 -15.06 -3.80
C GLU A 107 22.88 -16.47 -3.22
N GLU A 108 22.28 -16.54 -2.05
CA GLU A 108 21.99 -17.78 -1.33
C GLU A 108 20.67 -17.67 -0.56
N GLU A 109 20.05 -18.80 -0.24
CA GLU A 109 18.88 -18.81 0.63
C GLU A 109 19.28 -18.53 2.09
N GLY A 110 18.49 -17.71 2.77
CA GLY A 110 18.74 -17.35 4.17
C GLY A 110 18.55 -18.54 5.13
N THR A 111 19.29 -18.50 6.22
CA THR A 111 19.23 -19.44 7.35
C THR A 111 19.02 -18.65 8.65
N ILE A 112 19.03 -19.34 9.81
CA ILE A 112 18.98 -18.69 11.13
C ILE A 112 20.23 -17.85 11.43
N GLU A 113 21.36 -18.09 10.74
CA GLU A 113 22.64 -17.41 10.99
C GLU A 113 22.96 -16.31 10.00
N ARG A 114 22.38 -16.37 8.80
CA ARG A 114 22.69 -15.42 7.73
C ARG A 114 21.55 -15.24 6.74
N ALA A 115 21.52 -14.10 6.07
CA ALA A 115 20.65 -13.88 4.94
C ALA A 115 21.35 -13.10 3.83
N SER A 116 20.99 -13.44 2.60
CA SER A 116 21.36 -12.67 1.41
C SER A 116 20.53 -11.40 1.30
N ILE A 117 21.15 -10.32 0.86
CA ILE A 117 20.47 -9.04 0.59
C ILE A 117 20.41 -8.75 -0.90
N SER A 118 19.44 -7.90 -1.30
CA SER A 118 19.24 -7.52 -2.71
C SER A 118 20.25 -6.49 -3.21
N TYR A 119 21.11 -5.96 -2.35
CA TYR A 119 22.18 -5.03 -2.73
C TYR A 119 23.25 -5.74 -3.57
N LYS A 120 23.66 -5.12 -4.68
CA LYS A 120 24.77 -5.54 -5.54
C LYS A 120 25.87 -4.51 -5.52
#